data_65ddb3cb35e0835fbde066d74e9ec62d
#
_entry.id   65ddb3cb35e0835fbde066d74e9ec62d
#
_cell.length_a   1.000
_cell.length_b   1.000
_cell.length_c   1.000
_cell.angle_alpha   90.00
_cell.angle_beta   90.00
_cell.angle_gamma   90.00
#
_symmetry.space_group_name_H-M   'P 1'
#
loop_
_entity.id
_entity.type
_entity.pdbx_description
1 polymer ?
#
loop_
_entity_poly.entity_id
_entity_poly.type
_entity_poly.pdbx_seq_one_letter_code
_entity_poly.pdbx_strand_id
1 'polypeptide(L)'
;ISTISITDHDTVDGVVAACQYGQGKNLNIIPGLELSAYLSPSEVHILGYFIDIHNVSLQKILKLSHEDRLKRIYAMVEKLRGLNVNIDPQEIFTLAGKGSPGRMHVAEVIWKHGYCDNILGSFSKYIGDKGPAYVPKKTLNPQQAIELIIDAGGVAVLAHPGLTQRDHVIEDLVKYGLQGIEVYYPSHAPQTVKKYLEIAKKYDLAVTGGSDFHGERKIDTPIAKVTVPGDLVSKLKQRCR
;
A
#
# COMPACT_ATOMS: atom_id res chain seq x y z
N ILE A 1 -3.50 -19.28 10.00
CA ILE A 1 -4.13 -18.42 8.98
C ILE A 1 -4.73 -19.30 7.92
N SER A 2 -6.00 -19.08 7.59
CA SER A 2 -6.72 -19.80 6.53
C SER A 2 -6.95 -18.96 5.27
N THR A 3 -6.84 -17.64 5.40
CA THR A 3 -7.06 -16.69 4.31
C THR A 3 -6.06 -15.55 4.40
N ILE A 4 -5.46 -15.18 3.26
CA ILE A 4 -4.60 -14.00 3.12
C ILE A 4 -4.95 -13.26 1.84
N SER A 5 -4.61 -11.99 1.75
CA SER A 5 -4.58 -11.24 0.50
C SER A 5 -3.16 -10.77 0.21
N ILE A 6 -2.77 -10.79 -1.04
CA ILE A 6 -1.55 -10.19 -1.55
C ILE A 6 -1.94 -8.82 -2.08
N THR A 7 -1.38 -7.77 -1.47
CA THR A 7 -1.77 -6.38 -1.73
C THR A 7 -0.53 -5.52 -2.01
N ASP A 8 0.31 -5.97 -2.96
CA ASP A 8 1.51 -5.25 -3.36
C ASP A 8 1.19 -3.86 -3.93
N HIS A 9 2.09 -2.91 -3.70
CA HIS A 9 1.91 -1.54 -4.17
C HIS A 9 1.91 -1.40 -5.68
N ASP A 10 0.77 -0.98 -6.24
CA ASP A 10 0.54 -0.65 -7.66
C ASP A 10 0.96 -1.77 -8.64
N THR A 11 0.84 -3.02 -8.21
CA THR A 11 1.05 -4.22 -9.03
C THR A 11 0.19 -5.38 -8.54
N VAL A 12 -0.06 -6.34 -9.43
CA VAL A 12 -0.74 -7.62 -9.13
C VAL A 12 0.15 -8.83 -9.47
N ASP A 13 1.43 -8.62 -9.75
CA ASP A 13 2.34 -9.67 -10.21
C ASP A 13 2.50 -10.79 -9.18
N GLY A 14 2.51 -10.45 -7.88
CA GLY A 14 2.58 -11.40 -6.78
C GLY A 14 1.33 -12.27 -6.62
N VAL A 15 0.17 -11.79 -7.07
CA VAL A 15 -1.12 -12.47 -6.87
C VAL A 15 -1.18 -13.81 -7.60
N VAL A 16 -0.73 -13.85 -8.86
CA VAL A 16 -0.77 -15.09 -9.69
C VAL A 16 0.07 -16.18 -9.05
N ALA A 17 1.30 -15.85 -8.64
CA ALA A 17 2.20 -16.80 -7.98
C ALA A 17 1.63 -17.28 -6.64
N ALA A 18 1.04 -16.37 -5.85
CA ALA A 18 0.42 -16.73 -4.59
C ALA A 18 -0.80 -17.64 -4.76
N CYS A 19 -1.68 -17.36 -5.74
CA CYS A 19 -2.83 -18.20 -6.06
C CYS A 19 -2.39 -19.61 -6.50
N GLN A 20 -1.37 -19.72 -7.34
CA GLN A 20 -0.80 -21.00 -7.75
C GLN A 20 -0.22 -21.77 -6.56
N TYR A 21 0.51 -21.09 -5.69
CA TYR A 21 1.07 -21.72 -4.49
C TYR A 21 0.00 -22.19 -3.50
N GLY A 22 -1.11 -21.45 -3.37
CA GLY A 22 -2.24 -21.78 -2.51
C GLY A 22 -3.05 -22.98 -2.96
N GLN A 23 -2.97 -23.38 -4.26
CA GLN A 23 -3.72 -24.51 -4.78
C GLN A 23 -3.36 -25.82 -4.06
N GLY A 24 -4.39 -26.57 -3.66
CA GLY A 24 -4.22 -27.82 -2.91
C GLY A 24 -3.75 -27.64 -1.45
N LYS A 25 -3.68 -26.41 -0.94
CA LYS A 25 -3.37 -26.11 0.46
C LYS A 25 -4.61 -25.54 1.16
N ASN A 26 -4.68 -25.69 2.50
CA ASN A 26 -5.74 -25.06 3.29
C ASN A 26 -5.50 -23.55 3.47
N LEU A 27 -5.23 -22.86 2.36
CA LEU A 27 -4.95 -21.42 2.34
C LEU A 27 -5.71 -20.79 1.17
N ASN A 28 -6.67 -19.94 1.50
CA ASN A 28 -7.41 -19.15 0.54
C ASN A 28 -6.66 -17.86 0.23
N ILE A 29 -6.36 -17.60 -1.03
CA ILE A 29 -5.72 -16.37 -1.49
C ILE A 29 -6.77 -15.45 -2.10
N ILE A 30 -6.93 -14.27 -1.53
CA ILE A 30 -7.79 -13.21 -2.06
C ILE A 30 -6.93 -12.35 -3.00
N PRO A 31 -7.29 -12.24 -4.31
CA PRO A 31 -6.66 -11.30 -5.21
C PRO A 31 -6.83 -9.86 -4.70
N GLY A 32 -5.71 -9.14 -4.58
CA GLY A 32 -5.72 -7.78 -4.08
C GLY A 32 -4.58 -6.95 -4.64
N LEU A 33 -4.57 -5.68 -4.28
CA LEU A 33 -3.47 -4.74 -4.50
C LEU A 33 -3.60 -3.56 -3.52
N GLU A 34 -2.54 -2.76 -3.43
CA GLU A 34 -2.57 -1.48 -2.72
C GLU A 34 -2.27 -0.34 -3.70
N LEU A 35 -3.27 0.50 -4.00
CA LEU A 35 -3.07 1.67 -4.87
C LEU A 35 -2.59 2.86 -4.05
N SER A 36 -1.48 3.46 -4.49
CA SER A 36 -1.02 4.73 -3.94
C SER A 36 -1.77 5.89 -4.60
N ALA A 37 -2.50 6.67 -3.82
CA ALA A 37 -3.27 7.81 -4.30
C ALA A 37 -2.75 9.12 -3.72
N TYR A 38 -2.51 10.13 -4.58
CA TYR A 38 -2.02 11.42 -4.14
C TYR A 38 -3.16 12.31 -3.65
N LEU A 39 -3.07 12.69 -2.39
CA LEU A 39 -3.96 13.63 -1.72
C LEU A 39 -3.12 14.71 -1.04
N SER A 40 -2.92 15.83 -1.73
CA SER A 40 -2.00 16.90 -1.31
C SER A 40 -2.04 17.19 0.20
N PRO A 41 -0.87 17.32 0.88
CA PRO A 41 0.50 17.26 0.33
C PRO A 41 1.15 15.87 0.32
N SER A 42 0.44 14.80 0.71
CA SER A 42 0.98 13.45 0.86
C SER A 42 0.18 12.39 0.10
N GLU A 43 0.45 11.13 0.35
CA GLU A 43 -0.26 9.99 -0.23
C GLU A 43 -1.23 9.39 0.79
N VAL A 44 -2.32 8.81 0.30
CA VAL A 44 -3.17 7.84 1.00
C VAL A 44 -3.18 6.55 0.20
N HIS A 45 -3.36 5.43 0.87
CA HIS A 45 -3.35 4.14 0.20
C HIS A 45 -4.75 3.53 0.23
N ILE A 46 -5.16 2.96 -0.90
CA ILE A 46 -6.44 2.27 -1.05
C ILE A 46 -6.17 0.82 -1.41
N LEU A 47 -6.56 -0.09 -0.51
CA LEU A 47 -6.52 -1.53 -0.76
C LEU A 47 -7.70 -1.92 -1.66
N GLY A 48 -7.42 -2.73 -2.65
CA GLY A 48 -8.43 -3.43 -3.44
C GLY A 48 -8.44 -4.91 -3.06
N TYR A 49 -9.60 -5.45 -2.72
CA TYR A 49 -9.78 -6.88 -2.46
C TYR A 49 -10.76 -7.49 -3.46
N PHE A 50 -10.59 -8.77 -3.79
CA PHE A 50 -11.42 -9.53 -4.73
C PHE A 50 -11.43 -8.95 -6.15
N ILE A 51 -10.38 -8.26 -6.55
CA ILE A 51 -10.27 -7.63 -7.87
C ILE A 51 -10.11 -8.66 -8.98
N ASP A 52 -10.64 -8.35 -10.16
CA ASP A 52 -10.22 -9.00 -11.39
C ASP A 52 -8.87 -8.44 -11.83
N ILE A 53 -7.82 -9.23 -11.63
CA ILE A 53 -6.45 -8.86 -11.98
C ILE A 53 -6.24 -8.70 -13.49
N HIS A 54 -7.19 -9.17 -14.33
CA HIS A 54 -7.15 -9.03 -15.79
C HIS A 54 -8.00 -7.86 -16.31
N ASN A 55 -8.65 -7.09 -15.43
CA ASN A 55 -9.42 -5.91 -15.83
C ASN A 55 -8.53 -4.95 -16.64
N VAL A 56 -9.00 -4.57 -17.83
CA VAL A 56 -8.23 -3.78 -18.81
C VAL A 56 -7.87 -2.40 -18.30
N SER A 57 -8.82 -1.73 -17.63
CA SER A 57 -8.60 -0.39 -17.04
C SER A 57 -7.54 -0.46 -15.95
N LEU A 58 -7.64 -1.48 -15.07
CA LEU A 58 -6.68 -1.72 -14.00
C LEU A 58 -5.27 -1.94 -14.56
N GLN A 59 -5.10 -2.87 -15.51
CA GLN A 59 -3.80 -3.18 -16.10
C GLN A 59 -3.16 -1.96 -16.79
N LYS A 60 -3.95 -1.15 -17.48
CA LYS A 60 -3.47 0.09 -18.09
C LYS A 60 -2.91 1.07 -17.05
N ILE A 61 -3.64 1.26 -15.95
CA ILE A 61 -3.22 2.19 -14.89
C ILE A 61 -1.99 1.63 -14.12
N LEU A 62 -1.93 0.32 -13.86
CA LEU A 62 -0.77 -0.29 -13.21
C LEU A 62 0.49 -0.10 -14.05
N LYS A 63 0.41 -0.25 -15.37
CA LYS A 63 1.54 0.05 -16.28
C LYS A 63 1.99 1.51 -16.19
N LEU A 64 1.06 2.47 -16.24
CA LEU A 64 1.37 3.90 -16.08
C LEU A 64 1.97 4.20 -14.70
N SER A 65 1.44 3.58 -13.65
CA SER A 65 1.97 3.71 -12.29
C SER A 65 3.39 3.18 -12.16
N HIS A 66 3.70 2.07 -12.84
CA HIS A 66 5.06 1.53 -12.89
C HIS A 66 6.03 2.49 -13.57
N GLU A 67 5.67 3.02 -14.76
CA GLU A 67 6.47 4.01 -15.48
C GLU A 67 6.71 5.28 -14.64
N ASP A 68 5.68 5.75 -13.92
CA ASP A 68 5.78 6.92 -13.04
C ASP A 68 6.71 6.64 -11.84
N ARG A 69 6.67 5.42 -11.27
CA ARG A 69 7.59 5.00 -10.21
C ARG A 69 9.05 5.03 -10.68
N LEU A 70 9.34 4.53 -11.88
CA LEU A 70 10.71 4.58 -12.44
C LEU A 70 11.19 6.03 -12.56
N LYS A 71 10.39 6.92 -13.19
CA LYS A 71 10.70 8.34 -13.31
C LYS A 71 10.92 9.00 -11.95
N ARG A 72 10.07 8.66 -10.97
CA ARG A 72 10.17 9.17 -9.59
C ARG A 72 11.49 8.78 -8.92
N ILE A 73 11.95 7.51 -9.09
CA ILE A 73 13.25 7.06 -8.56
C ILE A 73 14.38 7.90 -9.15
N TYR A 74 14.44 8.08 -10.46
CA TYR A 74 15.47 8.92 -11.09
C TYR A 74 15.44 10.35 -10.55
N ALA A 75 14.25 10.95 -10.42
CA ALA A 75 14.11 12.31 -9.90
C ALA A 75 14.57 12.41 -8.42
N MET A 76 14.31 11.40 -7.60
CA MET A 76 14.82 11.35 -6.21
C MET A 76 16.35 11.22 -6.19
N VAL A 77 16.93 10.37 -7.03
CA VAL A 77 18.40 10.21 -7.11
C VAL A 77 19.08 11.52 -7.54
N GLU A 78 18.52 12.24 -8.48
CA GLU A 78 19.05 13.58 -8.87
C GLU A 78 19.01 14.57 -7.70
N LYS A 79 17.91 14.62 -6.94
CA LYS A 79 17.82 15.46 -5.75
C LYS A 79 18.83 15.04 -4.66
N LEU A 80 19.00 13.73 -4.45
CA LEU A 80 19.97 13.18 -3.51
C LEU A 80 21.40 13.55 -3.89
N ARG A 81 21.73 13.50 -5.21
CA ARG A 81 23.03 13.95 -5.72
C ARG A 81 23.31 15.41 -5.38
N GLY A 82 22.31 16.28 -5.51
CA GLY A 82 22.39 17.68 -5.08
C GLY A 82 22.62 17.88 -3.58
N LEU A 83 22.39 16.84 -2.76
CA LEU A 83 22.64 16.80 -1.32
C LEU A 83 23.92 16.03 -0.95
N ASN A 84 24.81 15.76 -1.92
CA ASN A 84 26.02 14.96 -1.77
C ASN A 84 25.75 13.48 -1.37
N VAL A 85 24.56 12.96 -1.67
CA VAL A 85 24.21 11.55 -1.50
C VAL A 85 24.25 10.89 -2.90
N ASN A 86 25.39 10.24 -3.19
CA ASN A 86 25.64 9.63 -4.49
C ASN A 86 25.31 8.13 -4.44
N ILE A 87 24.20 7.75 -5.07
CA ILE A 87 23.72 6.37 -5.20
C ILE A 87 23.37 6.07 -6.66
N ASP A 88 23.49 4.82 -7.06
CA ASP A 88 23.12 4.36 -8.40
C ASP A 88 21.64 3.93 -8.43
N PRO A 89 20.79 4.48 -9.31
CA PRO A 89 19.42 4.02 -9.46
C PRO A 89 19.31 2.52 -9.83
N GLN A 90 20.33 1.92 -10.47
CA GLN A 90 20.35 0.50 -10.79
C GLN A 90 20.40 -0.40 -9.53
N GLU A 91 21.04 0.05 -8.46
CA GLU A 91 21.03 -0.66 -7.18
C GLU A 91 19.60 -0.72 -6.61
N ILE A 92 18.84 0.39 -6.74
CA ILE A 92 17.45 0.47 -6.29
C ILE A 92 16.58 -0.51 -7.09
N PHE A 93 16.75 -0.57 -8.40
CA PHE A 93 15.97 -1.48 -9.26
C PHE A 93 16.36 -2.95 -9.03
N THR A 94 17.64 -3.23 -8.85
CA THR A 94 18.14 -4.58 -8.50
C THR A 94 17.54 -5.04 -7.17
N LEU A 95 17.46 -4.15 -6.20
CA LEU A 95 16.89 -4.43 -4.89
C LEU A 95 15.36 -4.66 -4.94
N ALA A 96 14.66 -3.94 -5.81
CA ALA A 96 13.23 -4.13 -6.05
C ALA A 96 12.95 -5.47 -6.78
N GLY A 97 13.89 -5.95 -7.58
CA GLY A 97 13.77 -7.19 -8.34
C GLY A 97 12.55 -7.15 -9.27
N LYS A 98 11.66 -8.15 -9.16
CA LYS A 98 10.38 -8.19 -9.90
C LYS A 98 9.27 -7.36 -9.24
N GLY A 99 9.51 -6.82 -8.04
CA GLY A 99 8.52 -6.00 -7.32
C GLY A 99 8.47 -4.56 -7.82
N SER A 100 7.57 -3.79 -7.22
CA SER A 100 7.39 -2.38 -7.55
C SER A 100 8.45 -1.51 -6.84
N PRO A 101 9.34 -0.78 -7.55
CA PRO A 101 10.34 0.06 -6.92
C PRO A 101 9.70 1.23 -6.19
N GLY A 102 10.19 1.52 -4.99
CA GLY A 102 9.60 2.55 -4.14
C GLY A 102 10.59 3.17 -3.15
N ARG A 103 10.11 4.10 -2.34
CA ARG A 103 10.92 4.84 -1.36
C ARG A 103 11.65 3.93 -0.36
N MET A 104 11.07 2.77 0.00
CA MET A 104 11.74 1.80 0.88
C MET A 104 13.05 1.30 0.27
N HIS A 105 13.07 1.01 -1.03
CA HIS A 105 14.28 0.57 -1.73
C HIS A 105 15.33 1.70 -1.81
N VAL A 106 14.88 2.95 -2.06
CA VAL A 106 15.77 4.13 -2.01
C VAL A 106 16.36 4.31 -0.61
N ALA A 107 15.53 4.20 0.43
CA ALA A 107 15.98 4.32 1.83
C ALA A 107 17.01 3.26 2.19
N GLU A 108 16.80 2.03 1.74
CA GLU A 108 17.72 0.92 1.99
C GLU A 108 19.08 1.14 1.31
N VAL A 109 19.09 1.64 0.06
CA VAL A 109 20.35 1.97 -0.64
C VAL A 109 21.08 3.11 0.05
N ILE A 110 20.38 4.19 0.46
CA ILE A 110 20.96 5.30 1.23
C ILE A 110 21.64 4.80 2.51
N TRP A 111 20.96 3.91 3.24
CA TRP A 111 21.49 3.30 4.46
C TRP A 111 22.70 2.40 4.17
N LYS A 112 22.63 1.52 3.18
CA LYS A 112 23.73 0.62 2.80
C LYS A 112 25.01 1.36 2.40
N HIS A 113 24.87 2.56 1.81
CA HIS A 113 25.98 3.44 1.49
C HIS A 113 26.48 4.29 2.68
N GLY A 114 25.92 4.10 3.89
CA GLY A 114 26.40 4.76 5.12
C GLY A 114 25.98 6.23 5.28
N TYR A 115 25.03 6.73 4.47
CA TYR A 115 24.54 8.11 4.59
C TYR A 115 23.58 8.30 5.77
N CYS A 116 23.08 7.20 6.36
CA CYS A 116 22.25 7.18 7.57
C CYS A 116 22.51 5.89 8.37
N ASP A 117 22.19 5.94 9.67
CA ASP A 117 22.40 4.81 10.60
C ASP A 117 21.40 3.66 10.39
N ASN A 118 20.22 3.96 9.79
CA ASN A 118 19.16 3.00 9.52
C ASN A 118 18.20 3.53 8.45
N ILE A 119 17.27 2.67 8.02
CA ILE A 119 16.27 2.98 6.98
C ILE A 119 15.36 4.16 7.42
N LEU A 120 14.95 4.22 8.68
CA LEU A 120 14.12 5.31 9.19
C LEU A 120 14.87 6.66 9.14
N GLY A 121 16.17 6.65 9.40
CA GLY A 121 17.05 7.80 9.22
C GLY A 121 17.05 8.33 7.79
N SER A 122 17.02 7.44 6.79
CA SER A 122 16.91 7.83 5.37
C SER A 122 15.61 8.56 5.07
N PHE A 123 14.49 8.10 5.64
CA PHE A 123 13.21 8.81 5.50
C PHE A 123 13.22 10.17 6.18
N SER A 124 13.64 10.23 7.44
CA SER A 124 13.61 11.49 8.21
C SER A 124 14.53 12.55 7.62
N LYS A 125 15.70 12.17 7.11
CA LYS A 125 16.72 13.10 6.63
C LYS A 125 16.54 13.50 5.17
N TYR A 126 16.06 12.59 4.29
CA TYR A 126 16.13 12.80 2.85
C TYR A 126 14.80 12.66 2.10
N ILE A 127 14.09 11.52 2.26
CA ILE A 127 13.04 11.09 1.31
C ILE A 127 11.64 10.94 1.90
N GLY A 128 11.46 11.26 3.19
CA GLY A 128 10.12 11.34 3.79
C GLY A 128 9.30 12.49 3.19
N ASP A 129 8.02 12.57 3.48
CA ASP A 129 7.08 13.52 2.84
C ASP A 129 7.49 15.00 2.95
N LYS A 130 8.29 15.34 3.95
CA LYS A 130 8.90 16.68 4.13
C LYS A 130 10.39 16.71 3.80
N GLY A 131 10.95 15.61 3.32
CA GLY A 131 12.38 15.48 3.02
C GLY A 131 12.78 16.26 1.77
N PRO A 132 14.04 16.76 1.70
CA PRO A 132 14.50 17.60 0.60
C PRO A 132 14.57 16.85 -0.73
N ALA A 133 14.74 15.52 -0.72
CA ALA A 133 14.73 14.68 -1.91
C ALA A 133 13.36 14.01 -2.18
N TYR A 134 12.31 14.39 -1.45
CA TYR A 134 10.96 13.90 -1.73
C TYR A 134 10.49 14.29 -3.13
N VAL A 135 9.87 13.34 -3.81
CA VAL A 135 9.16 13.53 -5.08
C VAL A 135 7.78 12.91 -4.94
N PRO A 136 6.70 13.68 -5.09
CA PRO A 136 5.34 13.14 -4.96
C PRO A 136 5.01 12.17 -6.10
N LYS A 137 4.20 11.16 -5.82
CA LYS A 137 3.55 10.34 -6.84
C LYS A 137 2.20 10.97 -7.17
N LYS A 138 1.87 11.10 -8.46
CA LYS A 138 0.67 11.83 -8.92
C LYS A 138 -0.18 11.05 -9.92
N THR A 139 0.02 9.74 -10.03
CA THR A 139 -0.67 8.93 -11.05
C THR A 139 -2.19 8.88 -10.83
N LEU A 140 -2.63 8.75 -9.57
CA LEU A 140 -4.03 8.66 -9.18
C LEU A 140 -4.34 9.63 -8.03
N ASN A 141 -5.55 10.17 -8.02
CA ASN A 141 -6.15 10.70 -6.80
C ASN A 141 -7.00 9.62 -6.10
N PRO A 142 -7.45 9.82 -4.84
CA PRO A 142 -8.20 8.81 -4.09
C PRO A 142 -9.52 8.38 -4.77
N GLN A 143 -10.24 9.30 -5.38
CA GLN A 143 -11.47 8.99 -6.12
C GLN A 143 -11.19 8.04 -7.27
N GLN A 144 -10.20 8.35 -8.10
CA GLN A 144 -9.80 7.49 -9.22
C GLN A 144 -9.34 6.11 -8.77
N ALA A 145 -8.62 6.01 -7.63
CA ALA A 145 -8.19 4.73 -7.07
C ALA A 145 -9.38 3.88 -6.62
N ILE A 146 -10.36 4.48 -5.94
CA ILE A 146 -11.58 3.80 -5.50
C ILE A 146 -12.40 3.33 -6.70
N GLU A 147 -12.66 4.21 -7.66
CA GLU A 147 -13.43 3.90 -8.87
C GLU A 147 -12.77 2.76 -9.68
N LEU A 148 -11.43 2.78 -9.80
CA LEU A 148 -10.68 1.74 -10.51
C LEU A 148 -10.81 0.36 -9.84
N ILE A 149 -10.76 0.29 -8.51
CA ILE A 149 -10.96 -0.95 -7.76
C ILE A 149 -12.38 -1.48 -7.96
N ILE A 150 -13.38 -0.60 -7.90
CA ILE A 150 -14.79 -0.97 -8.11
C ILE A 150 -15.02 -1.44 -9.55
N ASP A 151 -14.45 -0.76 -10.55
CA ASP A 151 -14.51 -1.15 -11.97
C ASP A 151 -13.87 -2.55 -12.22
N ALA A 152 -12.84 -2.87 -11.44
CA ALA A 152 -12.24 -4.20 -11.42
C ALA A 152 -13.05 -5.25 -10.61
N GLY A 153 -14.30 -4.95 -10.21
CA GLY A 153 -15.18 -5.86 -9.45
C GLY A 153 -14.80 -6.02 -7.98
N GLY A 154 -13.82 -5.25 -7.50
CA GLY A 154 -13.27 -5.35 -6.15
C GLY A 154 -13.98 -4.49 -5.12
N VAL A 155 -13.47 -4.58 -3.88
CA VAL A 155 -13.89 -3.78 -2.72
C VAL A 155 -12.77 -2.82 -2.34
N ALA A 156 -13.07 -1.51 -2.34
CA ALA A 156 -12.11 -0.46 -2.00
C ALA A 156 -12.09 -0.22 -0.49
N VAL A 157 -10.91 -0.28 0.11
CA VAL A 157 -10.69 -0.17 1.57
C VAL A 157 -9.58 0.83 1.86
N LEU A 158 -9.80 1.77 2.78
CA LEU A 158 -8.74 2.70 3.21
C LEU A 158 -7.70 1.95 4.04
N ALA A 159 -6.44 1.95 3.58
CA ALA A 159 -5.32 1.31 4.24
C ALA A 159 -4.83 2.12 5.45
N HIS A 160 -4.42 1.45 6.52
CA HIS A 160 -3.69 1.97 7.71
C HIS A 160 -3.91 3.47 8.01
N PRO A 161 -5.17 3.92 8.23
CA PRO A 161 -5.51 5.35 8.35
C PRO A 161 -4.78 6.04 9.52
N GLY A 162 -4.38 5.30 10.55
CA GLY A 162 -3.62 5.83 11.67
C GLY A 162 -2.23 6.36 11.31
N LEU A 163 -1.65 5.91 10.19
CA LEU A 163 -0.36 6.42 9.71
C LEU A 163 -0.49 7.81 9.07
N THR A 164 -1.58 8.04 8.34
CA THR A 164 -1.82 9.30 7.65
C THR A 164 -2.41 10.37 8.55
N GLN A 165 -3.15 9.97 9.59
CA GLN A 165 -3.87 10.84 10.53
C GLN A 165 -4.78 11.88 9.83
N ARG A 166 -5.38 11.49 8.71
CA ARG A 166 -6.20 12.36 7.85
C ARG A 166 -7.67 11.94 7.87
N ASP A 167 -8.23 11.71 9.05
CA ASP A 167 -9.59 11.19 9.21
C ASP A 167 -10.66 12.08 8.60
N HIS A 168 -10.39 13.39 8.50
CA HIS A 168 -11.31 14.35 7.90
C HIS A 168 -11.62 14.06 6.43
N VAL A 169 -10.79 13.29 5.73
CA VAL A 169 -11.02 12.92 4.33
C VAL A 169 -11.90 11.69 4.16
N ILE A 170 -12.13 10.91 5.23
CA ILE A 170 -12.86 9.63 5.15
C ILE A 170 -14.29 9.84 4.61
N GLU A 171 -14.95 10.91 5.02
CA GLU A 171 -16.29 11.22 4.53
C GLU A 171 -16.33 11.45 3.01
N ASP A 172 -15.32 12.11 2.46
CA ASP A 172 -15.23 12.31 1.00
C ASP A 172 -14.88 11.02 0.29
N LEU A 173 -14.00 10.18 0.88
CA LEU A 173 -13.71 8.86 0.32
C LEU A 173 -14.97 7.97 0.27
N VAL A 174 -15.83 8.05 1.28
CA VAL A 174 -17.13 7.34 1.30
C VAL A 174 -18.04 7.84 0.16
N LYS A 175 -18.10 9.14 -0.10
CA LYS A 175 -18.84 9.70 -1.24
C LYS A 175 -18.30 9.22 -2.59
N TYR A 176 -17.00 8.91 -2.68
CA TYR A 176 -16.38 8.30 -3.86
C TYR A 176 -16.62 6.79 -3.97
N GLY A 177 -17.26 6.18 -2.99
CA GLY A 177 -17.59 4.75 -3.00
C GLY A 177 -16.67 3.87 -2.17
N LEU A 178 -15.90 4.42 -1.21
CA LEU A 178 -15.11 3.62 -0.26
C LEU A 178 -16.04 2.66 0.50
N GLN A 179 -15.67 1.38 0.58
CA GLN A 179 -16.51 0.31 1.12
C GLN A 179 -15.97 -0.30 2.41
N GLY A 180 -14.72 0.01 2.78
CA GLY A 180 -14.10 -0.53 3.98
C GLY A 180 -12.96 0.33 4.52
N ILE A 181 -12.48 -0.05 5.70
CA ILE A 181 -11.38 0.63 6.40
C ILE A 181 -10.55 -0.41 7.15
N GLU A 182 -9.22 -0.29 7.08
CA GLU A 182 -8.31 -1.15 7.81
C GLU A 182 -8.19 -0.66 9.26
N VAL A 183 -8.84 -1.39 10.16
CA VAL A 183 -8.90 -1.06 11.58
C VAL A 183 -7.76 -1.72 12.35
N TYR A 184 -7.51 -3.00 12.06
CA TYR A 184 -6.50 -3.77 12.76
C TYR A 184 -5.18 -3.73 12.00
N TYR A 185 -4.24 -2.95 12.53
CA TYR A 185 -2.93 -2.71 11.92
C TYR A 185 -1.83 -2.73 13.01
N PRO A 186 -0.59 -3.16 12.71
CA PRO A 186 0.45 -3.35 13.74
C PRO A 186 0.73 -2.16 14.64
N SER A 187 0.66 -0.93 14.12
CA SER A 187 0.92 0.29 14.90
C SER A 187 -0.36 0.97 15.42
N HIS A 188 -1.54 0.40 15.20
CA HIS A 188 -2.77 0.95 15.77
C HIS A 188 -2.89 0.55 17.24
N ALA A 189 -2.72 1.51 18.13
CA ALA A 189 -2.99 1.35 19.55
C ALA A 189 -4.49 1.05 19.80
N PRO A 190 -4.87 0.46 20.98
CA PRO A 190 -6.26 0.13 21.27
C PRO A 190 -7.25 1.30 21.09
N GLN A 191 -6.83 2.52 21.42
CA GLN A 191 -7.65 3.73 21.24
C GLN A 191 -7.86 4.04 19.76
N THR A 192 -6.84 3.83 18.92
CA THR A 192 -6.92 4.00 17.46
C THR A 192 -7.84 2.96 16.85
N VAL A 193 -7.75 1.70 17.27
CA VAL A 193 -8.66 0.62 16.86
C VAL A 193 -10.11 1.00 17.21
N LYS A 194 -10.38 1.41 18.46
CA LYS A 194 -11.72 1.83 18.89
C LYS A 194 -12.26 2.95 18.02
N LYS A 195 -11.46 3.99 17.78
CA LYS A 195 -11.82 5.13 16.93
C LYS A 195 -12.23 4.67 15.52
N TYR A 196 -11.44 3.81 14.87
CA TYR A 196 -11.76 3.37 13.51
C TYR A 196 -12.92 2.38 13.45
N LEU A 197 -13.20 1.60 14.52
CA LEU A 197 -14.44 0.83 14.64
C LEU A 197 -15.67 1.74 14.70
N GLU A 198 -15.60 2.85 15.43
CA GLU A 198 -16.68 3.85 15.49
C GLU A 198 -16.89 4.51 14.12
N ILE A 199 -15.83 4.85 13.42
CA ILE A 199 -15.88 5.41 12.05
C ILE A 199 -16.49 4.38 11.08
N ALA A 200 -16.04 3.12 11.15
CA ALA A 200 -16.58 2.05 10.32
C ALA A 200 -18.09 1.90 10.52
N LYS A 201 -18.54 1.91 11.79
CA LYS A 201 -19.96 1.87 12.12
C LYS A 201 -20.72 3.08 11.60
N LYS A 202 -20.16 4.29 11.76
CA LYS A 202 -20.79 5.55 11.32
C LYS A 202 -21.08 5.58 9.82
N TYR A 203 -20.15 5.08 9.02
CA TYR A 203 -20.21 5.13 7.55
C TYR A 203 -20.57 3.80 6.90
N ASP A 204 -20.99 2.80 7.68
CA ASP A 204 -21.27 1.43 7.20
C ASP A 204 -20.11 0.82 6.38
N LEU A 205 -18.87 0.98 6.86
CA LEU A 205 -17.68 0.44 6.21
C LEU A 205 -17.37 -0.97 6.72
N ALA A 206 -16.95 -1.85 5.82
CA ALA A 206 -16.39 -3.14 6.19
C ALA A 206 -15.08 -2.95 6.98
N VAL A 207 -14.89 -3.77 8.01
CA VAL A 207 -13.67 -3.75 8.84
C VAL A 207 -12.68 -4.76 8.29
N THR A 208 -11.43 -4.35 8.10
CA THR A 208 -10.32 -5.23 7.72
C THR A 208 -9.14 -5.08 8.67
N GLY A 209 -8.12 -5.88 8.45
CA GLY A 209 -6.84 -5.76 9.12
C GLY A 209 -5.81 -6.69 8.49
N GLY A 210 -4.54 -6.36 8.72
CA GLY A 210 -3.42 -7.12 8.20
C GLY A 210 -2.10 -6.71 8.83
N SER A 211 -1.06 -7.49 8.55
CA SER A 211 0.29 -7.25 9.08
C SER A 211 1.08 -6.24 8.26
N ASP A 212 0.63 -5.89 7.06
CA ASP A 212 1.38 -5.04 6.12
C ASP A 212 2.84 -5.53 5.99
N PHE A 213 2.95 -6.84 5.68
CA PHE A 213 4.22 -7.54 5.64
C PHE A 213 5.05 -7.12 4.42
N HIS A 214 6.30 -6.75 4.64
CA HIS A 214 7.24 -6.27 3.62
C HIS A 214 8.51 -7.14 3.52
N GLY A 215 8.38 -8.43 3.81
CA GLY A 215 9.54 -9.32 3.84
C GLY A 215 10.49 -8.99 5.01
N GLU A 216 11.76 -9.28 4.80
CA GLU A 216 12.80 -9.03 5.81
C GLU A 216 13.09 -7.54 6.06
N ARG A 217 12.58 -6.63 5.20
CA ARG A 217 12.78 -5.18 5.32
C ARG A 217 12.02 -4.56 6.49
N LYS A 218 10.95 -5.21 6.94
CA LYS A 218 10.11 -4.74 8.05
C LYS A 218 10.01 -5.86 9.11
N ILE A 219 11.14 -6.11 9.77
CA ILE A 219 11.32 -7.23 10.72
C ILE A 219 10.25 -7.23 11.83
N ASP A 220 9.77 -6.05 12.23
CA ASP A 220 8.78 -5.90 13.32
C ASP A 220 7.35 -6.28 12.93
N THR A 221 7.10 -6.61 11.67
CA THR A 221 5.76 -6.95 11.16
C THR A 221 5.74 -8.30 10.42
N PRO A 222 6.00 -9.43 11.12
CA PRO A 222 5.92 -10.76 10.51
C PRO A 222 4.49 -11.04 10.02
N ILE A 223 4.37 -11.96 9.06
CA ILE A 223 3.06 -12.50 8.67
C ILE A 223 2.34 -13.00 9.92
N ALA A 224 1.03 -12.71 10.02
CA ALA A 224 0.18 -13.03 11.17
C ALA A 224 0.44 -12.24 12.46
N LYS A 225 1.27 -11.19 12.45
CA LYS A 225 1.33 -10.27 13.60
C LYS A 225 -0.05 -9.66 13.92
N VAL A 226 -0.81 -9.38 12.88
CA VAL A 226 -2.22 -8.99 12.97
C VAL A 226 -3.06 -9.99 12.19
N THR A 227 -4.08 -10.53 12.84
CA THR A 227 -5.08 -11.41 12.25
C THR A 227 -6.48 -10.91 12.61
N VAL A 228 -7.43 -11.22 11.76
CA VAL A 228 -8.84 -10.86 11.98
C VAL A 228 -9.73 -12.10 11.90
N PRO A 229 -10.90 -12.12 12.58
CA PRO A 229 -11.86 -13.20 12.46
C PRO A 229 -12.31 -13.45 11.03
N GLY A 230 -12.51 -14.71 10.66
CA GLY A 230 -12.87 -15.10 9.29
C GLY A 230 -14.24 -14.58 8.81
N ASP A 231 -15.15 -14.25 9.73
CA ASP A 231 -16.44 -13.63 9.38
C ASP A 231 -16.28 -12.22 8.77
N LEU A 232 -15.19 -11.50 9.07
CA LEU A 232 -14.89 -10.22 8.44
C LEU A 232 -14.56 -10.39 6.95
N VAL A 233 -13.94 -11.51 6.55
CA VAL A 233 -13.71 -11.83 5.14
C VAL A 233 -15.05 -12.02 4.41
N SER A 234 -16.00 -12.72 5.02
CA SER A 234 -17.33 -12.92 4.45
C SER A 234 -18.11 -11.61 4.32
N LYS A 235 -18.04 -10.75 5.34
CA LYS A 235 -18.65 -9.41 5.32
C LYS A 235 -18.03 -8.50 4.24
N LEU A 236 -16.70 -8.57 4.09
CA LEU A 236 -16.01 -7.83 3.04
C LEU A 236 -16.45 -8.31 1.65
N LYS A 237 -16.53 -9.64 1.46
CA LYS A 237 -16.96 -10.24 0.18
C LYS A 237 -18.39 -9.84 -0.22
N GLN A 238 -19.27 -9.64 0.75
CA GLN A 238 -20.66 -9.17 0.50
C GLN A 238 -20.71 -7.74 -0.08
N ARG A 239 -19.62 -6.98 -0.02
CA ARG A 239 -19.51 -5.64 -0.62
C ARG A 239 -19.10 -5.69 -2.10
N CYS A 240 -18.66 -6.85 -2.63
CA CYS A 240 -18.41 -7.00 -4.07
C CYS A 240 -19.73 -6.78 -4.85
N ARG A 241 -19.61 -6.10 -5.98
CA ARG A 241 -20.74 -5.84 -6.90
C ARG A 241 -20.82 -6.93 -7.98
#